data_6beaa2a197f52dbd0faa84d7c318efa7
#
_entry.id   6beaa2a197f52dbd0faa84d7c318efa7
#
_cell.length_a   1.000
_cell.length_b   1.000
_cell.length_c   1.000
_cell.angle_alpha   90.00
_cell.angle_beta   90.00
_cell.angle_gamma   90.00
#
_symmetry.space_group_name_H-M   'P 1'
#
loop_
_entity.id
_entity.type
_entity.pdbx_description
1 polymer ?
#
loop_
_entity_poly.entity_id
_entity_poly.type
_entity_poly.pdbx_seq_one_letter_code
_entity_poly.pdbx_strand_id
1 'polypeptide(L)'
;MGLQCSDVDLGVYQEYITGTLRGYDRISQLVGPSLPVKYPRTPGHRPSPDESTLNGWYWKCDIKGADDGKLSGKTIGIKDSVAVAGVPMMNGSKLLEGYVPEFDATVVSRILDAGGRLLGKTNCEDLCCCFSSFTNVTGPTLNPHDRTRSSGGSSSGSAALVFTGEIDMAIGGDQGGSIRIPASWCGIVGLKPTFGLVPYTGACFIEVTLDHLGPMARNVHDCALLLEVISGPDGNNDSRQSSSFHVPEYTKQLQTEMTGKKIALITEGFACCEQNVQDVVKETALKLTIKGALVEGVSIPLHKDGNAICSAIGLEGAYNCLYKGNAF
;
A
#
# COMPACT_ATOMS: atom_id res chain seq x y z
N MET A 1 10.74 23.51 34.24
CA MET A 1 10.69 22.82 35.53
C MET A 1 11.86 23.30 36.38
N GLY A 2 11.63 23.98 37.50
CA GLY A 2 12.71 24.47 38.37
C GLY A 2 13.07 23.45 39.44
N LEU A 3 13.65 22.32 39.03
CA LEU A 3 14.20 21.35 39.97
C LEU A 3 15.54 21.91 40.50
N GLN A 4 15.65 22.09 41.82
CA GLN A 4 16.93 22.36 42.49
C GLN A 4 17.54 21.00 42.87
N CYS A 5 18.67 20.67 42.24
CA CYS A 5 19.42 19.45 42.54
C CYS A 5 20.69 19.85 43.34
N SER A 6 21.10 19.03 44.30
CA SER A 6 22.39 19.15 44.94
C SER A 6 23.51 18.72 43.99
N ASP A 7 24.77 19.17 44.23
CA ASP A 7 25.91 18.73 43.43
C ASP A 7 26.11 17.23 43.43
N VAL A 8 25.75 16.55 44.54
CA VAL A 8 25.77 15.07 44.63
C VAL A 8 24.74 14.47 43.70
N ASP A 9 23.51 15.01 43.68
CA ASP A 9 22.45 14.52 42.77
C ASP A 9 22.82 14.78 41.32
N LEU A 10 23.42 15.92 40.99
CA LEU A 10 23.91 16.23 39.65
C LEU A 10 24.95 15.21 39.18
N GLY A 11 25.88 14.82 40.07
CA GLY A 11 26.86 13.76 39.77
C GLY A 11 26.23 12.41 39.45
N VAL A 12 25.24 11.99 40.24
CA VAL A 12 24.49 10.75 40.00
C VAL A 12 23.74 10.79 38.68
N TYR A 13 23.04 11.91 38.39
CA TYR A 13 22.33 12.06 37.11
C TYR A 13 23.29 12.10 35.91
N GLN A 14 24.44 12.74 36.04
CA GLN A 14 25.46 12.78 34.99
C GLN A 14 26.00 11.38 34.68
N GLU A 15 26.27 10.58 35.72
CA GLU A 15 26.72 9.19 35.53
C GLU A 15 25.66 8.34 34.86
N TYR A 16 24.40 8.46 35.28
CA TYR A 16 23.26 7.72 34.67
C TYR A 16 23.05 8.12 33.20
N ILE A 17 23.06 9.41 32.90
CA ILE A 17 22.92 9.91 31.51
C ILE A 17 24.08 9.41 30.66
N THR A 18 25.32 9.50 31.18
CA THR A 18 26.53 9.04 30.48
C THR A 18 26.45 7.53 30.19
N GLY A 19 25.96 6.73 31.14
CA GLY A 19 25.72 5.29 30.98
C GLY A 19 24.70 5.02 29.89
N THR A 20 23.62 5.79 29.86
CA THR A 20 22.58 5.69 28.82
C THR A 20 23.13 6.04 27.44
N LEU A 21 23.89 7.12 27.31
CA LEU A 21 24.52 7.54 26.05
C LEU A 21 25.47 6.47 25.49
N ARG A 22 26.27 5.82 26.36
CA ARG A 22 27.08 4.66 25.94
C ARG A 22 26.24 3.50 25.40
N GLY A 23 25.02 3.34 25.90
CA GLY A 23 24.04 2.39 25.35
C GLY A 23 23.66 2.72 23.91
N TYR A 24 23.40 3.98 23.59
CA TYR A 24 23.13 4.43 22.21
C TYR A 24 24.35 4.20 21.30
N ASP A 25 25.57 4.55 21.77
CA ASP A 25 26.79 4.27 21.02
C ASP A 25 26.96 2.76 20.72
N ARG A 26 26.62 1.92 21.70
CA ARG A 26 26.65 0.46 21.51
C ARG A 26 25.61 -0.02 20.50
N ILE A 27 24.37 0.49 20.57
CA ILE A 27 23.31 0.17 19.63
C ILE A 27 23.71 0.54 18.20
N SER A 28 24.32 1.72 18.00
CA SER A 28 24.77 2.14 16.67
C SER A 28 25.84 1.24 16.04
N GLN A 29 26.59 0.48 16.88
CA GLN A 29 27.59 -0.49 16.45
C GLN A 29 27.01 -1.90 16.20
N LEU A 30 25.79 -2.16 16.66
CA LEU A 30 25.12 -3.44 16.43
C LEU A 30 24.55 -3.46 15.03
N VAL A 31 24.92 -4.48 14.26
CA VAL A 31 24.28 -4.74 12.98
C VAL A 31 22.87 -5.25 13.29
N GLY A 32 21.86 -4.47 12.91
CA GLY A 32 20.46 -4.89 13.01
C GLY A 32 20.20 -6.12 12.13
N PRO A 33 19.14 -6.91 12.42
CA PRO A 33 18.73 -7.97 11.53
C PRO A 33 18.37 -7.37 10.16
N SER A 34 19.14 -7.68 9.13
CA SER A 34 18.81 -7.29 7.76
C SER A 34 17.89 -8.34 7.14
N LEU A 35 16.82 -7.87 6.49
CA LEU A 35 16.04 -8.75 5.63
C LEU A 35 16.92 -9.19 4.45
N PRO A 36 17.11 -10.51 4.21
CA PRO A 36 18.05 -10.96 3.18
C PRO A 36 17.56 -10.61 1.77
N VAL A 37 18.43 -10.04 0.95
CA VAL A 37 18.18 -9.83 -0.49
C VAL A 37 18.59 -11.11 -1.23
N LYS A 38 17.61 -11.89 -1.68
CA LYS A 38 17.85 -13.23 -2.25
C LYS A 38 18.15 -13.23 -3.75
N TYR A 39 17.56 -12.29 -4.49
CA TYR A 39 17.59 -12.30 -5.96
C TYR A 39 18.51 -11.22 -6.50
N PRO A 40 19.19 -11.44 -7.65
CA PRO A 40 20.02 -10.43 -8.28
C PRO A 40 19.25 -9.14 -8.57
N ARG A 41 19.93 -8.00 -8.46
CA ARG A 41 19.37 -6.67 -8.73
C ARG A 41 19.97 -6.08 -9.99
N THR A 42 19.10 -5.45 -10.77
CA THR A 42 19.53 -4.53 -11.82
C THR A 42 19.30 -3.12 -11.32
N PRO A 43 20.20 -2.16 -11.56
CA PRO A 43 20.03 -0.81 -11.07
C PRO A 43 18.79 -0.13 -11.66
N GLY A 44 18.31 -0.57 -12.82
CA GLY A 44 17.19 0.04 -13.50
C GLY A 44 17.49 1.46 -13.96
N HIS A 45 16.44 2.21 -14.32
CA HIS A 45 16.57 3.58 -14.80
C HIS A 45 15.29 4.38 -14.56
N ARG A 46 15.42 5.70 -14.55
CA ARG A 46 14.27 6.61 -14.59
C ARG A 46 13.68 6.56 -16.00
N PRO A 47 12.36 6.31 -16.16
CA PRO A 47 11.76 6.19 -17.48
C PRO A 47 11.82 7.51 -18.24
N SER A 48 12.03 7.43 -19.55
CA SER A 48 11.80 8.54 -20.47
C SER A 48 10.30 8.83 -20.61
N PRO A 49 9.89 9.99 -21.13
CA PRO A 49 8.47 10.28 -21.39
C PRO A 49 7.78 9.24 -22.29
N ASP A 50 8.50 8.66 -23.25
CA ASP A 50 7.97 7.63 -24.14
C ASP A 50 7.78 6.28 -23.43
N GLU A 51 8.56 6.00 -22.41
CA GLU A 51 8.44 4.80 -21.59
C GLU A 51 7.38 4.90 -20.49
N SER A 52 6.85 6.10 -20.21
CA SER A 52 5.85 6.36 -19.17
C SER A 52 4.80 7.36 -19.65
N THR A 53 4.06 7.00 -20.68
CA THR A 53 3.12 7.89 -21.39
C THR A 53 1.98 8.42 -20.51
N LEU A 54 1.67 7.73 -19.41
CA LEU A 54 0.70 8.14 -18.39
C LEU A 54 1.37 8.66 -17.12
N ASN A 55 2.70 8.77 -17.11
CA ASN A 55 3.49 9.05 -15.93
C ASN A 55 3.19 8.05 -14.79
N GLY A 56 3.03 6.76 -15.13
CA GLY A 56 2.74 5.70 -14.18
C GLY A 56 3.96 5.14 -13.46
N TRP A 57 5.16 5.27 -14.07
CA TRP A 57 6.41 4.79 -13.53
C TRP A 57 7.21 5.89 -12.84
N TYR A 58 7.73 5.61 -11.64
CA TYR A 58 8.80 6.38 -11.03
C TYR A 58 10.18 5.86 -11.47
N TRP A 59 10.36 4.54 -11.40
CA TRP A 59 11.60 3.86 -11.74
C TRP A 59 11.33 2.52 -12.39
N LYS A 60 11.96 2.22 -13.51
CA LYS A 60 11.87 0.93 -14.19
C LYS A 60 13.05 0.05 -13.79
N CYS A 61 12.80 -1.20 -13.50
CA CYS A 61 13.81 -2.23 -13.26
C CYS A 61 13.32 -3.56 -13.85
N ASP A 62 14.15 -4.58 -13.77
CA ASP A 62 13.82 -5.93 -14.17
C ASP A 62 14.44 -6.90 -13.16
N ILE A 63 13.63 -7.31 -12.18
CA ILE A 63 14.06 -8.22 -11.12
C ILE A 63 13.25 -9.49 -11.23
N LYS A 64 13.93 -10.57 -11.60
CA LYS A 64 13.35 -11.91 -11.72
C LYS A 64 13.38 -12.61 -10.36
N GLY A 65 12.27 -13.17 -9.94
CA GLY A 65 12.16 -14.02 -8.75
C GLY A 65 12.57 -15.47 -9.02
N ALA A 66 12.06 -16.38 -8.20
CA ALA A 66 12.26 -17.81 -8.36
C ALA A 66 11.80 -18.28 -9.76
N ASP A 67 12.37 -19.39 -10.23
CA ASP A 67 12.01 -19.95 -11.55
C ASP A 67 10.58 -20.52 -11.56
N ASP A 68 10.12 -21.00 -10.41
CA ASP A 68 8.77 -21.55 -10.19
C ASP A 68 8.02 -20.81 -9.10
N GLY A 69 6.69 -20.95 -9.09
CA GLY A 69 5.81 -20.45 -8.04
C GLY A 69 4.46 -19.97 -8.56
N LYS A 70 3.59 -19.57 -7.63
CA LYS A 70 2.22 -19.12 -7.95
C LYS A 70 2.18 -17.90 -8.90
N LEU A 71 3.23 -17.08 -8.93
CA LEU A 71 3.34 -15.88 -9.76
C LEU A 71 4.27 -16.07 -10.97
N SER A 72 4.67 -17.31 -11.30
CA SER A 72 5.49 -17.57 -12.49
C SER A 72 4.83 -17.00 -13.74
N GLY A 73 5.59 -16.23 -14.52
CA GLY A 73 5.11 -15.55 -15.72
C GLY A 73 4.33 -14.27 -15.48
N LYS A 74 4.11 -13.86 -14.23
CA LYS A 74 3.42 -12.61 -13.87
C LYS A 74 4.41 -11.46 -13.67
N THR A 75 4.04 -10.29 -14.19
CA THR A 75 4.77 -9.03 -14.05
C THR A 75 4.10 -8.13 -13.02
N ILE A 76 4.90 -7.56 -12.10
CA ILE A 76 4.38 -6.84 -10.96
C ILE A 76 5.05 -5.46 -10.84
N GLY A 77 4.23 -4.43 -10.60
CA GLY A 77 4.66 -3.09 -10.20
C GLY A 77 4.55 -2.89 -8.68
N ILE A 78 5.49 -2.20 -8.11
CA ILE A 78 5.53 -1.92 -6.66
C ILE A 78 5.33 -0.43 -6.42
N LYS A 79 4.28 -0.06 -5.68
CA LYS A 79 4.06 1.34 -5.29
C LYS A 79 5.32 1.96 -4.69
N ASP A 80 5.62 3.19 -5.03
CA ASP A 80 6.89 3.82 -4.65
C ASP A 80 7.02 4.15 -3.16
N SER A 81 6.01 3.85 -2.35
CA SER A 81 6.07 3.84 -0.89
C SER A 81 6.62 2.54 -0.28
N VAL A 82 6.93 1.51 -1.08
CA VAL A 82 7.34 0.18 -0.65
C VAL A 82 8.78 -0.07 -1.08
N ALA A 83 9.63 -0.49 -0.14
CA ALA A 83 11.04 -0.71 -0.36
C ALA A 83 11.33 -1.92 -1.26
N VAL A 84 12.22 -1.71 -2.24
CA VAL A 84 12.84 -2.73 -3.08
C VAL A 84 14.34 -2.50 -3.01
N ALA A 85 15.09 -3.45 -2.51
CA ALA A 85 16.54 -3.31 -2.32
C ALA A 85 17.26 -2.93 -3.61
N GLY A 86 18.12 -1.93 -3.54
CA GLY A 86 18.93 -1.46 -4.68
C GLY A 86 18.16 -0.67 -5.74
N VAL A 87 16.84 -0.42 -5.53
CA VAL A 87 16.00 0.37 -6.45
C VAL A 87 15.62 1.68 -5.78
N PRO A 88 15.88 2.85 -6.41
CA PRO A 88 15.52 4.14 -5.86
C PRO A 88 14.04 4.22 -5.44
N MET A 89 13.81 4.90 -4.32
CA MET A 89 12.49 5.10 -3.73
C MET A 89 12.34 6.56 -3.31
N MET A 90 11.27 7.22 -3.75
CA MET A 90 11.03 8.63 -3.49
C MET A 90 9.69 8.90 -2.78
N ASN A 91 8.80 7.90 -2.75
CA ASN A 91 7.46 8.02 -2.18
C ASN A 91 6.70 9.27 -2.69
N GLY A 92 6.86 9.60 -3.98
CA GLY A 92 6.25 10.76 -4.62
C GLY A 92 6.80 12.12 -4.17
N SER A 93 7.75 12.17 -3.23
CA SER A 93 8.24 13.37 -2.56
C SER A 93 9.70 13.65 -2.84
N LYS A 94 10.03 14.94 -3.03
CA LYS A 94 11.42 15.39 -3.13
C LYS A 94 12.24 15.17 -1.87
N LEU A 95 11.59 14.97 -0.73
CA LEU A 95 12.27 14.75 0.57
C LEU A 95 13.11 13.46 0.56
N LEU A 96 12.72 12.46 -0.22
CA LEU A 96 13.43 11.17 -0.31
C LEU A 96 14.23 11.03 -1.62
N GLU A 97 14.44 12.10 -2.36
CA GLU A 97 15.21 12.04 -3.59
C GLU A 97 16.64 11.51 -3.33
N GLY A 98 17.00 10.45 -4.04
CA GLY A 98 18.31 9.79 -3.89
C GLY A 98 18.35 8.67 -2.85
N TYR A 99 17.26 8.43 -2.11
CA TYR A 99 17.20 7.31 -1.18
C TYR A 99 17.09 5.98 -1.94
N VAL A 100 17.93 5.02 -1.57
CA VAL A 100 17.94 3.66 -2.12
C VAL A 100 17.87 2.66 -0.96
N PRO A 101 16.77 1.91 -0.81
CA PRO A 101 16.65 0.90 0.24
C PRO A 101 17.71 -0.21 0.10
N GLU A 102 18.21 -0.70 1.24
CA GLU A 102 19.14 -1.84 1.29
C GLU A 102 18.45 -3.18 1.51
N PHE A 103 17.13 -3.18 1.68
CA PHE A 103 16.31 -4.35 1.97
C PHE A 103 15.03 -4.37 1.16
N ASP A 104 14.45 -5.55 1.00
CA ASP A 104 13.11 -5.73 0.42
C ASP A 104 12.04 -5.65 1.50
N ALA A 105 10.92 -4.99 1.21
CA ALA A 105 9.70 -5.18 1.99
C ALA A 105 9.26 -6.65 1.97
N THR A 106 8.60 -7.11 3.03
CA THR A 106 8.15 -8.51 3.11
C THR A 106 7.29 -8.93 1.91
N VAL A 107 6.40 -8.05 1.44
CA VAL A 107 5.59 -8.32 0.24
C VAL A 107 6.43 -8.49 -1.02
N VAL A 108 7.54 -7.77 -1.15
CA VAL A 108 8.47 -7.87 -2.28
C VAL A 108 9.19 -9.22 -2.26
N SER A 109 9.74 -9.61 -1.12
CA SER A 109 10.39 -10.92 -0.95
C SER A 109 9.45 -12.06 -1.29
N ARG A 110 8.19 -12.01 -0.84
CA ARG A 110 7.16 -13.03 -1.12
C ARG A 110 6.79 -13.12 -2.59
N ILE A 111 6.66 -11.98 -3.26
CA ILE A 111 6.38 -11.92 -4.70
C ILE A 111 7.52 -12.59 -5.47
N LEU A 112 8.75 -12.27 -5.14
CA LEU A 112 9.93 -12.86 -5.78
C LEU A 112 10.07 -14.36 -5.46
N ASP A 113 9.86 -14.77 -4.21
CA ASP A 113 9.86 -16.17 -3.79
C ASP A 113 8.76 -17.00 -4.48
N ALA A 114 7.66 -16.35 -4.89
CA ALA A 114 6.57 -16.97 -5.65
C ALA A 114 6.78 -16.94 -7.19
N GLY A 115 7.97 -16.58 -7.68
CA GLY A 115 8.30 -16.56 -9.10
C GLY A 115 7.84 -15.31 -9.85
N GLY A 116 7.38 -14.27 -9.15
CA GLY A 116 6.99 -13.00 -9.77
C GLY A 116 8.19 -12.22 -10.32
N ARG A 117 7.96 -11.40 -11.35
CA ARG A 117 8.94 -10.52 -11.96
C ARG A 117 8.58 -9.06 -11.70
N LEU A 118 9.44 -8.30 -11.02
CA LEU A 118 9.22 -6.88 -10.77
C LEU A 118 9.71 -6.05 -11.94
N LEU A 119 8.86 -5.17 -12.46
CA LEU A 119 9.20 -4.27 -13.56
C LEU A 119 9.49 -2.83 -13.10
N GLY A 120 9.27 -2.51 -11.84
CA GLY A 120 9.66 -1.20 -11.32
C GLY A 120 8.79 -0.68 -10.18
N LYS A 121 9.09 0.58 -9.83
CA LYS A 121 8.38 1.38 -8.84
C LYS A 121 7.33 2.23 -9.55
N THR A 122 6.09 2.12 -9.11
CA THR A 122 4.96 2.87 -9.70
C THR A 122 4.75 4.18 -8.96
N ASN A 123 4.45 5.25 -9.69
CA ASN A 123 4.21 6.56 -9.11
C ASN A 123 3.09 6.53 -8.07
N CYS A 124 3.26 7.35 -7.03
CA CYS A 124 2.28 7.61 -5.99
C CYS A 124 2.26 9.10 -5.66
N GLU A 125 1.24 9.53 -4.94
CA GLU A 125 1.14 10.91 -4.46
C GLU A 125 2.27 11.26 -3.47
N ASP A 126 2.55 12.56 -3.33
CA ASP A 126 3.55 13.06 -2.37
C ASP A 126 3.25 12.52 -0.97
N LEU A 127 4.20 11.73 -0.44
CA LEU A 127 4.11 10.99 0.84
C LEU A 127 2.79 10.22 1.02
N CYS A 128 2.13 9.84 -0.06
CA CYS A 128 0.82 9.19 -0.08
C CYS A 128 -0.33 10.00 0.54
N CYS A 129 -0.16 11.30 0.75
CA CYS A 129 -1.10 12.17 1.50
C CYS A 129 -2.24 12.75 0.67
N CYS A 130 -2.50 12.27 -0.55
CA CYS A 130 -3.59 12.75 -1.39
C CYS A 130 -4.34 11.58 -2.06
N PHE A 131 -5.62 11.80 -2.38
CA PHE A 131 -6.48 10.80 -3.04
C PHE A 131 -6.60 11.01 -4.56
N SER A 132 -5.90 11.99 -5.10
CA SER A 132 -5.86 12.29 -6.54
C SER A 132 -4.59 11.73 -7.18
N SER A 133 -4.10 12.36 -8.29
CA SER A 133 -2.89 11.89 -8.95
C SER A 133 -2.01 13.05 -9.47
N PHE A 134 -1.97 14.17 -8.73
CA PHE A 134 -1.29 15.38 -9.20
C PHE A 134 -0.26 15.97 -8.23
N THR A 135 -0.08 15.38 -7.02
CA THR A 135 0.87 15.92 -6.03
C THR A 135 2.27 15.35 -6.16
N ASN A 136 2.45 14.27 -6.93
CA ASN A 136 3.76 13.67 -7.17
C ASN A 136 4.73 14.70 -7.77
N VAL A 137 5.95 14.79 -7.23
CA VAL A 137 6.97 15.73 -7.69
C VAL A 137 7.41 15.51 -9.15
N THR A 138 7.20 14.31 -9.71
CA THR A 138 7.47 14.01 -11.11
C THR A 138 6.33 14.40 -12.06
N GLY A 139 5.26 14.97 -11.50
CA GLY A 139 4.06 15.39 -12.24
C GLY A 139 2.89 14.40 -12.09
N PRO A 140 1.72 14.76 -12.65
CA PRO A 140 0.50 13.98 -12.49
C PRO A 140 0.55 12.64 -13.23
N THR A 141 -0.02 11.61 -12.61
CA THR A 141 -0.35 10.37 -13.30
C THR A 141 -1.72 10.51 -13.97
N LEU A 142 -1.77 10.29 -15.27
CA LEU A 142 -2.95 10.52 -16.09
C LEU A 142 -3.90 9.32 -16.04
N ASN A 143 -5.21 9.60 -16.13
CA ASN A 143 -6.21 8.55 -16.21
C ASN A 143 -6.15 7.87 -17.59
N PRO A 144 -6.10 6.53 -17.65
CA PRO A 144 -5.98 5.81 -18.92
C PRO A 144 -7.22 5.91 -19.82
N HIS A 145 -8.40 6.25 -19.27
CA HIS A 145 -9.63 6.46 -20.06
C HIS A 145 -9.72 7.87 -20.62
N ASP A 146 -9.22 8.86 -19.88
CA ASP A 146 -9.24 10.28 -20.27
C ASP A 146 -8.06 11.00 -19.63
N ARG A 147 -7.05 11.33 -20.44
CA ARG A 147 -5.80 11.98 -20.00
C ARG A 147 -5.99 13.37 -19.40
N THR A 148 -7.16 13.96 -19.50
CA THR A 148 -7.50 15.24 -18.87
C THR A 148 -7.98 15.07 -17.42
N ARG A 149 -8.16 13.83 -16.97
CA ARG A 149 -8.68 13.48 -15.65
C ARG A 149 -7.63 12.81 -14.78
N SER A 150 -7.87 12.86 -13.47
CA SER A 150 -7.08 12.15 -12.47
C SER A 150 -7.27 10.63 -12.58
N SER A 151 -6.20 9.87 -12.40
CA SER A 151 -6.26 8.42 -12.24
C SER A 151 -6.68 7.98 -10.82
N GLY A 152 -6.87 8.93 -9.91
CA GLY A 152 -7.03 8.65 -8.49
C GLY A 152 -5.71 8.29 -7.83
N GLY A 153 -5.68 8.31 -6.49
CA GLY A 153 -4.47 8.11 -5.70
C GLY A 153 -4.78 7.54 -4.31
N SER A 154 -3.72 7.30 -3.57
CA SER A 154 -2.32 7.61 -3.85
C SER A 154 -1.57 6.53 -4.65
N SER A 155 -2.17 5.35 -4.97
CA SER A 155 -1.56 4.31 -5.82
C SER A 155 -1.86 4.55 -7.30
N SER A 156 -1.64 5.77 -7.77
CA SER A 156 -2.00 6.27 -9.10
C SER A 156 -1.33 5.48 -10.23
N GLY A 157 -0.01 5.36 -10.20
CA GLY A 157 0.76 4.62 -11.20
C GLY A 157 0.44 3.13 -11.21
N SER A 158 0.24 2.51 -10.03
CA SER A 158 -0.15 1.11 -9.94
C SER A 158 -1.44 0.82 -10.71
N ALA A 159 -2.47 1.67 -10.54
CA ALA A 159 -3.74 1.48 -11.24
C ALA A 159 -3.63 1.72 -12.74
N ALA A 160 -2.98 2.81 -13.15
CA ALA A 160 -2.83 3.16 -14.56
C ALA A 160 -2.09 2.06 -15.35
N LEU A 161 -0.99 1.56 -14.81
CA LEU A 161 -0.15 0.54 -15.47
C LEU A 161 -0.81 -0.84 -15.52
N VAL A 162 -1.56 -1.23 -14.49
CA VAL A 162 -2.38 -2.45 -14.52
C VAL A 162 -3.46 -2.36 -15.59
N PHE A 163 -4.15 -1.22 -15.70
CA PHE A 163 -5.17 -1.02 -16.72
C PHE A 163 -4.61 -1.12 -18.13
N THR A 164 -3.49 -0.44 -18.42
CA THR A 164 -2.87 -0.47 -19.75
C THR A 164 -2.27 -1.82 -20.13
N GLY A 165 -2.08 -2.71 -19.14
CA GLY A 165 -1.46 -4.01 -19.37
C GLY A 165 0.06 -3.98 -19.44
N GLU A 166 0.69 -2.88 -19.06
CA GLU A 166 2.15 -2.80 -18.93
C GLU A 166 2.66 -3.72 -17.82
N ILE A 167 1.82 -3.98 -16.82
CA ILE A 167 2.01 -4.99 -15.77
C ILE A 167 0.71 -5.79 -15.57
N ASP A 168 0.85 -7.04 -15.12
CA ASP A 168 -0.30 -7.89 -14.82
C ASP A 168 -0.96 -7.49 -13.50
N MET A 169 -0.16 -7.16 -12.49
CA MET A 169 -0.56 -6.88 -11.13
C MET A 169 0.29 -5.76 -10.52
N ALA A 170 -0.20 -5.15 -9.44
CA ALA A 170 0.59 -4.21 -8.66
C ALA A 170 0.32 -4.33 -7.15
N ILE A 171 1.28 -3.87 -6.37
CA ILE A 171 1.08 -3.55 -4.95
C ILE A 171 0.67 -2.08 -4.84
N GLY A 172 -0.43 -1.83 -4.13
CA GLY A 172 -0.87 -0.52 -3.69
C GLY A 172 -0.81 -0.40 -2.16
N GLY A 173 -0.93 0.84 -1.67
CA GLY A 173 -1.10 1.14 -0.24
C GLY A 173 -2.39 1.91 -0.03
N ASP A 174 -3.11 1.67 1.07
CA ASP A 174 -4.43 2.25 1.37
C ASP A 174 -4.54 2.60 2.86
N GLN A 175 -4.67 3.86 3.14
CA GLN A 175 -4.93 4.42 4.47
C GLN A 175 -6.38 4.92 4.59
N GLY A 176 -6.87 5.56 3.52
CA GLY A 176 -8.21 6.13 3.44
C GLY A 176 -8.91 5.88 2.11
N GLY A 177 -8.39 4.95 1.27
CA GLY A 177 -8.93 4.66 -0.06
C GLY A 177 -7.90 4.47 -1.14
N SER A 178 -6.60 4.58 -0.85
CA SER A 178 -5.55 4.73 -1.86
C SER A 178 -5.22 3.48 -2.70
N ILE A 179 -5.86 2.34 -2.47
CA ILE A 179 -5.97 1.21 -3.41
C ILE A 179 -7.30 1.32 -4.18
N ARG A 180 -8.39 1.51 -3.44
CA ARG A 180 -9.77 1.41 -3.92
C ARG A 180 -10.15 2.57 -4.84
N ILE A 181 -9.73 3.80 -4.53
CA ILE A 181 -10.01 4.99 -5.33
C ILE A 181 -9.38 4.87 -6.73
N PRO A 182 -8.05 4.69 -6.89
CA PRO A 182 -7.46 4.57 -8.21
C PRO A 182 -7.93 3.32 -8.95
N ALA A 183 -8.23 2.21 -8.26
CA ALA A 183 -8.82 1.04 -8.89
C ALA A 183 -10.19 1.35 -9.49
N SER A 184 -11.04 2.06 -8.76
CA SER A 184 -12.36 2.49 -9.25
C SER A 184 -12.26 3.46 -10.44
N TRP A 185 -11.36 4.45 -10.36
CA TRP A 185 -11.25 5.47 -11.39
C TRP A 185 -10.56 4.99 -12.66
N CYS A 186 -9.68 3.98 -12.55
CA CYS A 186 -9.03 3.34 -13.71
C CYS A 186 -9.78 2.10 -14.22
N GLY A 187 -10.82 1.60 -13.52
CA GLY A 187 -11.59 0.44 -13.95
C GLY A 187 -10.87 -0.90 -13.80
N ILE A 188 -10.14 -1.08 -12.70
CA ILE A 188 -9.50 -2.34 -12.32
C ILE A 188 -10.02 -2.86 -10.97
N VAL A 189 -9.54 -4.02 -10.54
CA VAL A 189 -9.82 -4.58 -9.22
C VAL A 189 -8.73 -4.17 -8.23
N GLY A 190 -9.11 -3.51 -7.13
CA GLY A 190 -8.22 -3.18 -6.02
C GLY A 190 -8.83 -3.62 -4.71
N LEU A 191 -8.07 -4.36 -3.90
CA LEU A 191 -8.54 -4.91 -2.64
C LEU A 191 -7.71 -4.37 -1.47
N LYS A 192 -8.37 -3.66 -0.55
CA LYS A 192 -7.84 -3.36 0.77
C LYS A 192 -8.11 -4.54 1.69
N PRO A 193 -7.09 -5.30 2.11
CA PRO A 193 -7.29 -6.47 2.95
C PRO A 193 -7.77 -6.10 4.37
N THR A 194 -8.07 -7.12 5.16
CA THR A 194 -8.25 -6.98 6.60
C THR A 194 -6.96 -6.45 7.23
N PHE A 195 -7.09 -5.60 8.26
CA PHE A 195 -5.95 -5.02 8.99
C PHE A 195 -5.04 -6.15 9.52
N GLY A 196 -3.73 -6.00 9.28
CA GLY A 196 -2.72 -6.98 9.68
C GLY A 196 -2.67 -8.26 8.84
N LEU A 197 -3.55 -8.48 7.86
CA LEU A 197 -3.51 -9.67 6.98
C LEU A 197 -2.26 -9.68 6.10
N VAL A 198 -1.90 -8.54 5.55
CA VAL A 198 -0.69 -8.31 4.75
C VAL A 198 0.30 -7.51 5.58
N PRO A 199 1.55 -7.97 5.76
CA PRO A 199 2.55 -7.23 6.52
C PRO A 199 2.91 -5.91 5.85
N TYR A 200 3.15 -4.90 6.67
CA TYR A 200 3.55 -3.56 6.21
C TYR A 200 5.07 -3.31 6.32
N THR A 201 5.82 -4.31 6.78
CA THR A 201 7.28 -4.26 6.93
C THR A 201 7.96 -3.83 5.64
N GLY A 202 8.72 -2.74 5.70
CA GLY A 202 9.40 -2.15 4.55
C GLY A 202 8.55 -1.21 3.70
N ALA A 203 7.40 -0.75 4.21
CA ALA A 203 6.61 0.31 3.59
C ALA A 203 6.63 1.59 4.44
N CYS A 204 6.57 2.75 3.80
CA CYS A 204 6.48 4.04 4.50
C CYS A 204 5.14 4.18 5.19
N PHE A 205 5.16 4.52 6.48
CA PHE A 205 3.97 4.75 7.28
C PHE A 205 3.40 6.16 7.10
N ILE A 206 2.06 6.27 7.16
CA ILE A 206 1.34 7.51 7.44
C ILE A 206 0.72 7.42 8.83
N GLU A 207 0.00 6.32 9.09
CA GLU A 207 -0.63 6.04 10.37
C GLU A 207 -0.73 4.53 10.59
N VAL A 208 -0.04 4.02 11.61
CA VAL A 208 0.12 2.59 11.84
C VAL A 208 -1.19 1.83 12.05
N THR A 209 -2.26 2.50 12.50
CA THR A 209 -3.57 1.89 12.72
C THR A 209 -4.47 1.90 11.48
N LEU A 210 -4.09 2.64 10.43
CA LEU A 210 -4.82 2.76 9.17
C LEU A 210 -4.11 2.11 7.98
N ASP A 211 -2.80 2.00 8.03
CA ASP A 211 -1.98 1.62 6.88
C ASP A 211 -2.20 0.17 6.43
N HIS A 212 -2.46 -0.01 5.14
CA HIS A 212 -2.60 -1.31 4.49
C HIS A 212 -1.77 -1.37 3.22
N LEU A 213 -1.22 -2.55 2.92
CA LEU A 213 -0.80 -2.93 1.57
C LEU A 213 -1.80 -3.93 1.01
N GLY A 214 -1.98 -3.90 -0.31
CA GLY A 214 -2.88 -4.85 -0.96
C GLY A 214 -2.70 -4.94 -2.46
N PRO A 215 -3.35 -5.95 -3.08
CA PRO A 215 -3.23 -6.25 -4.49
C PRO A 215 -4.11 -5.35 -5.35
N MET A 216 -3.61 -5.07 -6.56
CA MET A 216 -4.32 -4.42 -7.65
C MET A 216 -4.11 -5.24 -8.92
N ALA A 217 -5.18 -5.58 -9.64
CA ALA A 217 -5.12 -6.43 -10.84
C ALA A 217 -6.28 -6.13 -11.80
N ARG A 218 -6.20 -6.60 -13.06
CA ARG A 218 -7.30 -6.41 -14.03
C ARG A 218 -8.53 -7.26 -13.74
N ASN A 219 -8.40 -8.32 -12.98
CA ASN A 219 -9.49 -9.25 -12.66
C ASN A 219 -9.42 -9.76 -11.23
N VAL A 220 -10.53 -10.33 -10.75
CA VAL A 220 -10.65 -10.81 -9.36
C VAL A 220 -9.73 -12.00 -9.08
N HIS A 221 -9.54 -12.90 -10.06
CA HIS A 221 -8.68 -14.08 -9.90
C HIS A 221 -7.23 -13.66 -9.63
N ASP A 222 -6.67 -12.77 -10.44
CA ASP A 222 -5.30 -12.28 -10.28
C ASP A 222 -5.14 -11.46 -8.98
N CYS A 223 -6.18 -10.70 -8.59
CA CYS A 223 -6.21 -10.00 -7.31
C CYS A 223 -6.17 -10.98 -6.13
N ALA A 224 -6.96 -12.06 -6.17
CA ALA A 224 -6.98 -13.12 -5.16
C ALA A 224 -5.65 -13.87 -5.11
N LEU A 225 -5.06 -14.18 -6.27
CA LEU A 225 -3.77 -14.86 -6.39
C LEU A 225 -2.64 -14.04 -5.75
N LEU A 226 -2.58 -12.74 -6.05
CA LEU A 226 -1.58 -11.86 -5.44
C LEU A 226 -1.81 -11.73 -3.93
N LEU A 227 -3.08 -11.65 -3.48
CA LEU A 227 -3.40 -11.63 -2.05
C LEU A 227 -2.89 -12.88 -1.33
N GLU A 228 -3.08 -14.09 -1.90
CA GLU A 228 -2.55 -15.34 -1.32
C GLU A 228 -1.05 -15.28 -1.08
N VAL A 229 -0.32 -14.72 -2.03
CA VAL A 229 1.15 -14.66 -1.97
C VAL A 229 1.64 -13.66 -0.93
N ILE A 230 1.02 -12.48 -0.85
CA ILE A 230 1.52 -11.41 0.01
C ILE A 230 1.01 -11.48 1.45
N SER A 231 -0.06 -12.26 1.72
CA SER A 231 -0.66 -12.40 3.05
C SER A 231 0.13 -13.31 3.99
N GLY A 232 -0.12 -13.16 5.28
CA GLY A 232 0.43 -14.05 6.31
C GLY A 232 1.38 -13.36 7.28
N PRO A 233 1.70 -13.99 8.43
CA PRO A 233 2.59 -13.43 9.44
C PRO A 233 4.03 -13.36 8.90
N ASP A 234 4.77 -12.32 9.25
CA ASP A 234 6.13 -12.07 8.76
C ASP A 234 7.23 -12.28 9.83
N GLY A 235 6.97 -13.17 10.77
CA GLY A 235 7.95 -13.52 11.78
C GLY A 235 8.13 -12.45 12.87
N ASN A 236 7.10 -11.68 13.17
CA ASN A 236 7.05 -10.56 14.14
C ASN A 236 7.80 -9.28 13.70
N ASN A 237 8.12 -9.12 12.42
CA ASN A 237 8.66 -7.85 11.91
C ASN A 237 7.58 -6.76 11.86
N ASP A 238 6.32 -7.12 11.59
CA ASP A 238 5.17 -6.21 11.72
C ASP A 238 4.44 -6.46 13.03
N SER A 239 4.63 -5.59 14.02
CA SER A 239 4.00 -5.68 15.34
C SER A 239 2.47 -5.56 15.34
N ARG A 240 1.86 -5.19 14.21
CA ARG A 240 0.40 -5.09 14.03
C ARG A 240 -0.23 -6.45 13.73
N GLN A 241 0.58 -7.44 13.37
CA GLN A 241 0.12 -8.78 13.05
C GLN A 241 -0.01 -9.66 14.30
N SER A 242 -1.00 -10.56 14.29
CA SER A 242 -1.00 -11.69 15.20
C SER A 242 0.16 -12.64 14.88
N SER A 243 0.74 -13.28 15.88
CA SER A 243 1.89 -14.17 15.73
C SER A 243 1.63 -15.36 14.80
N SER A 244 0.37 -15.76 14.64
CA SER A 244 -0.02 -16.84 13.73
C SER A 244 -1.47 -16.68 13.26
N PHE A 245 -1.71 -16.86 11.99
CA PHE A 245 -3.04 -17.00 11.38
C PHE A 245 -2.93 -17.77 10.06
N HIS A 246 -4.02 -18.41 9.68
CA HIS A 246 -4.08 -19.17 8.44
C HIS A 246 -4.48 -18.26 7.26
N VAL A 247 -3.76 -18.35 6.16
CA VAL A 247 -4.12 -17.70 4.90
C VAL A 247 -4.80 -18.74 4.01
N PRO A 248 -6.10 -18.56 3.71
CA PRO A 248 -6.78 -19.48 2.82
C PRO A 248 -6.31 -19.33 1.37
N GLU A 249 -6.53 -20.36 0.56
CA GLU A 249 -6.37 -20.25 -0.90
C GLU A 249 -7.59 -19.49 -1.47
N TYR A 250 -7.49 -18.18 -1.56
CA TYR A 250 -8.59 -17.32 -2.01
C TYR A 250 -9.04 -17.63 -3.43
N THR A 251 -8.13 -18.04 -4.31
CA THR A 251 -8.45 -18.42 -5.69
C THR A 251 -9.41 -19.61 -5.75
N LYS A 252 -9.29 -20.55 -4.81
CA LYS A 252 -10.20 -21.70 -4.68
C LYS A 252 -11.57 -21.34 -4.08
N GLN A 253 -11.68 -20.15 -3.46
CA GLN A 253 -12.94 -19.66 -2.86
C GLN A 253 -13.77 -18.83 -3.84
N LEU A 254 -13.26 -18.53 -5.03
CA LEU A 254 -13.99 -17.77 -6.04
C LEU A 254 -15.17 -18.57 -6.55
N GLN A 255 -16.37 -18.03 -6.39
CA GLN A 255 -17.61 -18.65 -6.76
C GLN A 255 -18.42 -17.74 -7.67
N THR A 256 -19.15 -18.29 -8.61
CA THR A 256 -20.09 -17.56 -9.47
C THR A 256 -21.51 -17.58 -8.92
N GLU A 257 -21.80 -18.52 -8.01
CA GLU A 257 -23.13 -18.68 -7.39
C GLU A 257 -23.30 -17.69 -6.25
N MET A 258 -24.43 -16.98 -6.29
CA MET A 258 -24.78 -15.95 -5.32
C MET A 258 -25.96 -16.34 -4.42
N THR A 259 -26.49 -17.56 -4.59
CA THR A 259 -27.64 -18.06 -3.82
C THR A 259 -27.40 -17.98 -2.32
N GLY A 260 -28.30 -17.29 -1.62
CA GLY A 260 -28.23 -17.10 -0.17
C GLY A 260 -27.22 -16.05 0.33
N LYS A 261 -26.43 -15.42 -0.56
CA LYS A 261 -25.57 -14.30 -0.18
C LYS A 261 -26.42 -13.06 0.09
N LYS A 262 -26.13 -12.37 1.19
CA LYS A 262 -26.78 -11.11 1.56
C LYS A 262 -25.87 -9.94 1.19
N ILE A 263 -26.42 -8.96 0.48
CA ILE A 263 -25.72 -7.75 0.02
C ILE A 263 -26.50 -6.54 0.53
N ALA A 264 -25.83 -5.71 1.32
CA ALA A 264 -26.39 -4.46 1.82
C ALA A 264 -25.93 -3.28 0.96
N LEU A 265 -26.86 -2.46 0.49
CA LEU A 265 -26.58 -1.15 -0.09
C LEU A 265 -26.70 -0.11 1.03
N ILE A 266 -25.56 0.43 1.46
CA ILE A 266 -25.53 1.42 2.56
C ILE A 266 -26.09 2.74 2.04
N THR A 267 -27.25 3.14 2.55
CA THR A 267 -28.00 4.31 2.05
C THR A 267 -27.22 5.61 2.22
N GLU A 268 -26.49 5.77 3.33
CA GLU A 268 -25.64 6.93 3.59
C GLU A 268 -24.48 7.08 2.62
N GLY A 269 -23.96 5.97 2.07
CA GLY A 269 -22.88 5.96 1.09
C GLY A 269 -23.26 6.63 -0.25
N PHE A 270 -24.55 6.77 -0.52
CA PHE A 270 -25.05 7.43 -1.75
C PHE A 270 -25.36 8.91 -1.58
N ALA A 271 -25.34 9.45 -0.36
CA ALA A 271 -25.81 10.82 -0.07
C ALA A 271 -25.06 11.92 -0.83
N CYS A 272 -23.77 11.72 -1.12
CA CYS A 272 -22.92 12.67 -1.84
C CYS A 272 -22.44 12.14 -3.21
N CYS A 273 -23.10 11.11 -3.73
CA CYS A 273 -22.72 10.43 -4.95
C CYS A 273 -23.50 11.01 -6.16
N GLU A 274 -22.83 11.22 -7.29
CA GLU A 274 -23.52 11.62 -8.52
C GLU A 274 -24.52 10.54 -8.96
N GLN A 275 -25.61 10.95 -9.60
CA GLN A 275 -26.73 10.06 -9.93
C GLN A 275 -26.31 8.91 -10.85
N ASN A 276 -25.46 9.18 -11.87
CA ASN A 276 -24.94 8.19 -12.78
C ASN A 276 -24.12 7.09 -12.06
N VAL A 277 -23.33 7.46 -11.05
CA VAL A 277 -22.57 6.50 -10.23
C VAL A 277 -23.50 5.66 -9.37
N GLN A 278 -24.52 6.30 -8.74
CA GLN A 278 -25.54 5.59 -7.97
C GLN A 278 -26.25 4.55 -8.83
N ASP A 279 -26.65 4.93 -10.05
CA ASP A 279 -27.38 4.07 -10.96
C ASP A 279 -26.58 2.83 -11.34
N VAL A 280 -25.30 3.00 -11.74
CA VAL A 280 -24.42 1.87 -12.10
C VAL A 280 -24.23 0.91 -10.93
N VAL A 281 -24.04 1.41 -9.69
CA VAL A 281 -23.86 0.55 -8.52
C VAL A 281 -25.16 -0.20 -8.20
N LYS A 282 -26.31 0.49 -8.20
CA LYS A 282 -27.62 -0.10 -7.91
C LYS A 282 -28.01 -1.14 -8.98
N GLU A 283 -27.82 -0.84 -10.27
CA GLU A 283 -28.04 -1.77 -11.35
C GLU A 283 -27.16 -3.02 -11.24
N THR A 284 -25.90 -2.85 -10.88
CA THR A 284 -24.98 -3.97 -10.67
C THR A 284 -25.44 -4.85 -9.51
N ALA A 285 -25.87 -4.25 -8.41
CA ALA A 285 -26.44 -4.98 -7.28
C ALA A 285 -27.71 -5.75 -7.67
N LEU A 286 -28.62 -5.14 -8.46
CA LEU A 286 -29.79 -5.82 -8.99
C LEU A 286 -29.45 -7.02 -9.88
N LYS A 287 -28.38 -6.96 -10.68
CA LYS A 287 -27.91 -8.13 -11.47
C LYS A 287 -27.50 -9.30 -10.58
N LEU A 288 -27.05 -9.05 -9.35
CA LEU A 288 -26.71 -10.12 -8.40
C LEU A 288 -27.96 -10.81 -7.84
N THR A 289 -29.12 -10.12 -7.77
CA THR A 289 -30.37 -10.78 -7.39
C THR A 289 -30.80 -11.84 -8.41
N ILE A 290 -30.56 -11.62 -9.70
CA ILE A 290 -30.82 -12.60 -10.76
C ILE A 290 -29.97 -13.86 -10.56
N LYS A 291 -28.83 -13.73 -9.90
CA LYS A 291 -27.95 -14.85 -9.52
C LYS A 291 -28.24 -15.44 -8.14
N GLY A 292 -29.36 -15.04 -7.51
CA GLY A 292 -29.81 -15.60 -6.24
C GLY A 292 -29.36 -14.88 -4.98
N ALA A 293 -28.71 -13.72 -5.09
CA ALA A 293 -28.37 -12.89 -3.92
C ALA A 293 -29.60 -12.16 -3.38
N LEU A 294 -29.61 -11.94 -2.05
CA LEU A 294 -30.55 -11.06 -1.39
C LEU A 294 -29.91 -9.66 -1.28
N VAL A 295 -30.50 -8.66 -1.96
CA VAL A 295 -29.98 -7.28 -1.97
C VAL A 295 -30.99 -6.38 -1.30
N GLU A 296 -30.57 -5.63 -0.28
CA GLU A 296 -31.41 -4.72 0.47
C GLU A 296 -30.71 -3.40 0.82
N GLY A 297 -31.45 -2.31 0.95
CA GLY A 297 -30.97 -1.04 1.47
C GLY A 297 -30.83 -1.11 3.00
N VAL A 298 -29.65 -0.74 3.52
CA VAL A 298 -29.35 -0.76 4.95
C VAL A 298 -28.86 0.63 5.38
N SER A 299 -29.38 1.15 6.50
CA SER A 299 -28.89 2.39 7.11
C SER A 299 -27.82 2.06 8.16
N ILE A 300 -26.65 2.71 8.03
CA ILE A 300 -25.58 2.70 9.02
C ILE A 300 -25.26 4.17 9.37
N PRO A 301 -25.96 4.80 10.34
CA PRO A 301 -25.82 6.24 10.61
C PRO A 301 -24.37 6.68 10.89
N LEU A 302 -23.56 5.84 11.55
CA LEU A 302 -22.15 6.10 11.84
C LEU A 302 -21.31 6.28 10.57
N HIS A 303 -21.78 5.80 9.42
CA HIS A 303 -21.09 6.00 8.13
C HIS A 303 -20.85 7.49 7.81
N LYS A 304 -21.75 8.38 8.28
CA LYS A 304 -21.62 9.83 8.09
C LYS A 304 -20.42 10.42 8.81
N ASP A 305 -20.01 9.82 9.92
CA ASP A 305 -18.91 10.29 10.76
C ASP A 305 -17.54 9.70 10.30
N GLY A 306 -17.58 8.68 9.42
CA GLY A 306 -16.40 7.94 9.00
C GLY A 306 -15.29 8.82 8.43
N ASN A 307 -15.64 9.84 7.64
CA ASN A 307 -14.66 10.76 7.07
C ASN A 307 -14.00 11.64 8.15
N ALA A 308 -14.76 12.15 9.11
CA ALA A 308 -14.24 12.98 10.21
C ALA A 308 -13.29 12.17 11.09
N ILE A 309 -13.69 10.93 11.44
CA ILE A 309 -12.86 10.00 12.24
C ILE A 309 -11.56 9.67 11.51
N CYS A 310 -11.66 9.26 10.26
CA CYS A 310 -10.48 8.89 9.44
C CYS A 310 -9.53 10.08 9.26
N SER A 311 -10.06 11.28 9.01
CA SER A 311 -9.24 12.49 8.82
C SER A 311 -8.50 12.88 10.10
N ALA A 312 -9.17 12.82 11.26
CA ALA A 312 -8.52 13.12 12.53
C ALA A 312 -7.36 12.16 12.84
N ILE A 313 -7.59 10.84 12.70
CA ILE A 313 -6.57 9.81 12.91
C ILE A 313 -5.42 9.99 11.91
N GLY A 314 -5.74 10.18 10.62
CA GLY A 314 -4.74 10.31 9.56
C GLY A 314 -3.87 11.56 9.69
N LEU A 315 -4.44 12.71 10.10
CA LEU A 315 -3.69 13.95 10.31
C LEU A 315 -2.74 13.85 11.50
N GLU A 316 -3.19 13.29 12.61
CA GLU A 316 -2.34 13.07 13.80
C GLU A 316 -1.24 12.05 13.50
N GLY A 317 -1.57 10.98 12.77
CA GLY A 317 -0.61 9.99 12.32
C GLY A 317 0.45 10.58 11.40
N ALA A 318 0.03 11.31 10.37
CA ALA A 318 0.93 11.99 9.44
C ALA A 318 1.85 12.97 10.16
N TYR A 319 1.32 13.75 11.11
CA TYR A 319 2.14 14.65 11.94
C TYR A 319 3.21 13.88 12.72
N ASN A 320 2.85 12.77 13.37
CA ASN A 320 3.78 11.98 14.14
C ASN A 320 4.79 11.23 13.26
N CYS A 321 4.34 10.61 12.18
CA CYS A 321 5.21 9.83 11.32
C CYS A 321 6.09 10.71 10.42
N LEU A 322 5.51 11.64 9.70
CA LEU A 322 6.23 12.41 8.68
C LEU A 322 6.94 13.63 9.26
N TYR A 323 6.27 14.43 10.09
CA TYR A 323 6.83 15.66 10.63
C TYR A 323 7.82 15.40 11.76
N LYS A 324 7.52 14.47 12.68
CA LYS A 324 8.45 14.09 13.77
C LYS A 324 9.49 13.05 13.36
N GLY A 325 9.47 12.56 12.12
CA GLY A 325 10.48 11.64 11.60
C GLY A 325 10.35 10.20 12.09
N ASN A 326 9.16 9.76 12.48
CA ASN A 326 8.93 8.38 12.96
C ASN A 326 8.51 7.42 11.84
N ALA A 327 8.51 7.87 10.58
CA ALA A 327 8.06 7.06 9.42
C ALA A 327 9.17 6.23 8.76
N PHE A 328 10.42 6.45 9.17
CA PHE A 328 11.61 5.88 8.53
C PHE A 328 12.55 5.28 9.55
#